data_88094ed58c7e6bdc1a6603c684d59bd1
#
_entry.id   88094ed58c7e6bdc1a6603c684d59bd1
#
_cell.length_a   1.000
_cell.length_b   1.000
_cell.length_c   1.000
_cell.angle_alpha   90.00
_cell.angle_beta   90.00
_cell.angle_gamma   90.00
#
_symmetry.space_group_name_H-M   'P 1'
#
loop_
_entity.id
_entity.type
_entity.pdbx_description
1 polymer ?
#
loop_
_entity_poly.entity_id
_entity_poly.type
_entity_poly.pdbx_seq_one_letter_code
_entity_poly.pdbx_strand_id
1 'polypeptide(L)'
;TFSFDDGTAGDVLTIAGNYTGAGGTLRFDASLGADGSPSDLLHVMGNASGSTALFIQNVGGAGAATTQGIRVVQVDGTSTATAFSLGNAAPLQAGAYVYTLAFGDPASAADQNWYLRAATSGGGGGGGTPIIGSIGALYEMAPSVLLTGFADLPTLEERIGHGIGWSAGSADQRGTISRGWARITDSRSSATP
;
A
#
# COMPACT_ATOMS: atom_id res chain seq x y z
N THR A 1 -0.59 20.99 21.89
CA THR A 1 -1.32 20.41 20.75
C THR A 1 -2.17 21.48 20.11
N PHE A 2 -2.10 21.58 18.80
CA PHE A 2 -3.01 22.38 17.98
C PHE A 2 -3.68 21.44 16.96
N SER A 3 -4.97 21.59 16.69
CA SER A 3 -5.74 20.64 15.89
C SER A 3 -6.60 21.36 14.84
N PHE A 4 -6.57 20.87 13.62
CA PHE A 4 -7.52 21.10 12.54
C PHE A 4 -8.36 19.86 12.23
N ASP A 5 -8.33 18.87 13.09
CA ASP A 5 -9.02 17.58 12.98
C ASP A 5 -10.55 17.82 13.10
N ASP A 6 -11.16 18.32 12.03
CA ASP A 6 -12.59 18.60 11.90
C ASP A 6 -13.28 17.71 10.86
N GLY A 7 -12.50 16.84 10.19
CA GLY A 7 -12.97 15.92 9.15
C GLY A 7 -12.97 16.52 7.75
N THR A 8 -12.39 17.73 7.57
CA THR A 8 -12.35 18.42 6.28
C THR A 8 -10.92 18.88 5.98
N ALA A 9 -10.36 18.48 4.85
CA ALA A 9 -9.04 18.93 4.42
C ALA A 9 -9.12 20.27 3.68
N GLY A 10 -8.20 21.19 3.96
CA GLY A 10 -8.07 22.47 3.27
C GLY A 10 -7.92 23.67 4.18
N ASP A 11 -7.86 23.49 5.48
CA ASP A 11 -7.62 24.55 6.44
C ASP A 11 -6.19 25.08 6.37
N VAL A 12 -5.99 26.36 6.64
CA VAL A 12 -4.67 26.99 6.59
C VAL A 12 -4.37 27.74 7.89
N LEU A 13 -3.29 27.33 8.56
CA LEU A 13 -2.70 28.11 9.64
C LEU A 13 -1.52 28.92 9.13
N THR A 14 -1.60 30.22 9.17
CA THR A 14 -0.49 31.10 8.77
C THR A 14 0.22 31.66 9.99
N ILE A 15 1.54 31.50 10.02
CA ILE A 15 2.45 32.10 10.99
C ILE A 15 3.25 33.20 10.30
N ALA A 16 2.99 34.47 10.66
CA ALA A 16 3.60 35.63 10.01
C ALA A 16 5.11 35.84 10.32
N GLY A 17 5.76 34.93 11.02
CA GLY A 17 7.15 35.01 11.41
C GLY A 17 7.81 33.65 11.43
N ASN A 18 8.86 33.52 12.24
CA ASN A 18 9.56 32.25 12.41
C ASN A 18 8.74 31.29 13.29
N TYR A 19 8.86 30.02 12.99
CA TYR A 19 8.31 28.92 13.77
C TYR A 19 9.43 28.13 14.45
N THR A 20 9.30 27.92 15.75
CA THR A 20 10.23 27.06 16.50
C THR A 20 9.43 26.02 17.27
N GLY A 21 9.49 24.76 16.82
CA GLY A 21 8.86 23.62 17.49
C GLY A 21 9.63 23.22 18.76
N ALA A 22 8.92 23.00 19.85
CA ALA A 22 9.47 22.53 21.13
C ALA A 22 8.86 21.19 21.55
N GLY A 23 8.79 20.22 20.63
CA GLY A 23 8.18 18.92 20.87
C GLY A 23 6.64 18.95 20.87
N GLY A 24 6.04 19.97 20.24
CA GLY A 24 4.60 20.10 20.11
C GLY A 24 3.99 19.13 19.12
N THR A 25 2.65 19.13 19.07
CA THR A 25 1.86 18.28 18.18
C THR A 25 0.89 19.13 17.37
N LEU A 26 0.84 18.90 16.06
CA LEU A 26 -0.18 19.43 15.15
C LEU A 26 -0.99 18.25 14.59
N ARG A 27 -2.31 18.44 14.48
CA ARG A 27 -3.22 17.48 13.87
C ARG A 27 -3.83 18.09 12.64
N PHE A 28 -3.74 17.37 11.52
CA PHE A 28 -4.17 17.81 10.20
C PHE A 28 -5.04 16.75 9.54
N ASP A 29 -6.00 17.20 8.76
CA ASP A 29 -6.76 16.41 7.83
C ASP A 29 -6.12 16.46 6.44
N ALA A 30 -6.08 15.33 5.75
CA ALA A 30 -5.58 15.25 4.39
C ALA A 30 -6.34 14.19 3.58
N SER A 31 -6.67 14.50 2.34
CA SER A 31 -7.15 13.51 1.39
C SER A 31 -5.94 12.80 0.77
N LEU A 32 -5.61 11.61 1.25
CA LEU A 32 -4.43 10.88 0.80
C LEU A 32 -4.62 10.37 -0.63
N GLY A 33 -4.10 11.09 -1.60
CA GLY A 33 -4.22 10.83 -3.04
C GLY A 33 -2.92 11.15 -3.79
N ALA A 34 -3.05 11.58 -5.04
CA ALA A 34 -1.94 12.00 -5.89
C ALA A 34 -1.36 13.36 -5.43
N ASP A 35 -0.34 13.83 -6.14
CA ASP A 35 0.26 15.14 -5.94
C ASP A 35 -0.81 16.25 -5.93
N GLY A 36 -0.70 17.17 -4.96
CA GLY A 36 -1.61 18.30 -4.83
C GLY A 36 -3.02 17.95 -4.33
N SER A 37 -3.26 16.74 -3.83
CA SER A 37 -4.52 16.42 -3.14
C SER A 37 -4.76 17.37 -1.96
N PRO A 38 -6.03 17.68 -1.64
CA PRO A 38 -6.36 18.59 -0.53
C PRO A 38 -5.77 18.12 0.79
N SER A 39 -5.23 19.06 1.55
CA SER A 39 -4.75 18.84 2.93
C SER A 39 -4.80 20.14 3.70
N ASP A 40 -4.85 20.03 5.01
CA ASP A 40 -4.56 21.18 5.88
C ASP A 40 -3.11 21.59 5.71
N LEU A 41 -2.86 22.88 5.89
CA LEU A 41 -1.58 23.51 5.60
C LEU A 41 -1.11 24.39 6.77
N LEU A 42 0.10 24.13 7.25
CA LEU A 42 0.84 25.11 8.03
C LEU A 42 1.66 25.97 7.08
N HIS A 43 1.38 27.27 7.02
CA HIS A 43 2.16 28.24 6.26
C HIS A 43 3.02 29.09 7.19
N VAL A 44 4.33 28.91 7.14
CA VAL A 44 5.31 29.68 7.90
C VAL A 44 5.97 30.68 6.97
N MET A 45 5.69 31.98 7.16
CA MET A 45 6.25 33.06 6.32
C MET A 45 7.75 33.31 6.61
N GLY A 46 8.25 32.85 7.74
CA GLY A 46 9.66 32.94 8.14
C GLY A 46 10.36 31.58 8.08
N ASN A 47 11.29 31.36 8.99
CA ASN A 47 12.06 30.13 9.11
C ASN A 47 11.34 29.12 10.02
N ALA A 48 11.53 27.83 9.75
CA ALA A 48 11.04 26.74 10.58
C ALA A 48 12.18 25.93 11.19
N SER A 49 12.14 25.70 12.51
CA SER A 49 13.16 24.99 13.25
C SER A 49 12.60 24.23 14.46
N GLY A 50 13.47 23.49 15.15
CA GLY A 50 13.11 22.72 16.34
C GLY A 50 12.55 21.34 15.99
N SER A 51 11.48 20.92 16.71
CA SER A 51 10.82 19.64 16.45
C SER A 51 9.32 19.73 16.71
N THR A 52 8.51 19.21 15.80
CA THR A 52 7.04 19.13 15.91
C THR A 52 6.54 17.84 15.27
N ALA A 53 5.68 17.12 15.97
CA ALA A 53 5.04 15.93 15.44
C ALA A 53 3.74 16.30 14.70
N LEU A 54 3.63 15.89 13.44
CA LEU A 54 2.43 16.00 12.63
C LEU A 54 1.65 14.69 12.71
N PHE A 55 0.39 14.76 13.13
CA PHE A 55 -0.56 13.66 13.09
C PHE A 55 -1.53 13.93 11.94
N ILE A 56 -1.53 13.05 10.97
CA ILE A 56 -2.35 13.19 9.76
C ILE A 56 -3.51 12.20 9.82
N GLN A 57 -4.72 12.70 9.57
CA GLN A 57 -5.93 11.89 9.39
C GLN A 57 -6.32 11.88 7.90
N ASN A 58 -6.60 10.68 7.38
CA ASN A 58 -7.11 10.56 6.00
C ASN A 58 -8.62 10.82 5.97
N VAL A 59 -9.04 11.87 5.29
CA VAL A 59 -10.44 12.29 5.17
C VAL A 59 -10.98 12.11 3.75
N GLY A 60 -10.89 10.88 3.20
CA GLY A 60 -11.52 10.51 1.93
C GLY A 60 -10.56 10.16 0.80
N GLY A 61 -9.24 10.13 1.02
CA GLY A 61 -8.27 9.70 0.02
C GLY A 61 -8.26 8.20 -0.18
N ALA A 62 -8.26 7.74 -1.44
CA ALA A 62 -8.19 6.33 -1.83
C ALA A 62 -6.74 5.83 -2.04
N GLY A 63 -5.76 6.72 -1.92
CA GLY A 63 -4.36 6.43 -2.19
C GLY A 63 -3.98 6.53 -3.66
N ALA A 64 -2.83 7.14 -3.94
CA ALA A 64 -2.24 7.17 -5.27
C ALA A 64 -0.72 7.35 -5.19
N ALA A 65 -0.02 7.06 -6.29
CA ALA A 65 1.40 7.36 -6.41
C ALA A 65 1.62 8.88 -6.39
N THR A 66 2.71 9.31 -5.78
CA THR A 66 3.13 10.70 -5.75
C THR A 66 4.55 10.86 -6.30
N THR A 67 4.82 12.04 -6.84
CA THR A 67 6.16 12.50 -7.24
C THR A 67 6.64 13.61 -6.32
N GLN A 68 5.91 14.72 -6.29
CA GLN A 68 6.15 15.83 -5.37
C GLN A 68 5.53 15.54 -3.99
N GLY A 69 4.30 15.08 -3.97
CA GLY A 69 3.53 14.76 -2.78
C GLY A 69 2.43 15.76 -2.48
N ILE A 70 1.79 15.56 -1.33
CA ILE A 70 0.73 16.41 -0.79
C ILE A 70 1.39 17.38 0.20
N ARG A 71 1.38 18.66 -0.08
CA ARG A 71 2.05 19.66 0.76
C ARG A 71 1.25 19.90 2.05
N VAL A 72 1.88 19.66 3.20
CA VAL A 72 1.30 19.85 4.53
C VAL A 72 1.96 20.99 5.32
N VAL A 73 3.20 21.35 4.97
CA VAL A 73 3.87 22.54 5.51
C VAL A 73 4.51 23.33 4.39
N GLN A 74 4.23 24.62 4.35
CA GLN A 74 4.89 25.59 3.48
C GLN A 74 5.79 26.48 4.32
N VAL A 75 7.03 26.67 3.90
CA VAL A 75 8.00 27.55 4.57
C VAL A 75 8.60 28.48 3.53
N ASP A 76 8.36 29.80 3.68
CA ASP A 76 8.88 30.79 2.75
C ASP A 76 10.35 31.13 3.01
N GLY A 77 10.83 30.90 4.23
CA GLY A 77 12.25 31.01 4.60
C GLY A 77 12.98 29.67 4.49
N THR A 78 13.81 29.37 5.49
CA THR A 78 14.54 28.10 5.59
C THR A 78 13.91 27.17 6.60
N SER A 79 13.91 25.86 6.33
CA SER A 79 13.49 24.84 7.27
C SER A 79 14.64 23.90 7.62
N THR A 80 14.75 23.53 8.89
CA THR A 80 15.64 22.44 9.27
C THR A 80 14.98 21.09 8.98
N ALA A 81 15.74 20.11 8.50
CA ALA A 81 15.22 18.77 8.17
C ALA A 81 14.65 18.00 9.38
N THR A 82 14.80 18.53 10.60
CA THR A 82 14.28 17.97 11.84
C THR A 82 13.06 18.72 12.38
N ALA A 83 12.65 19.83 11.70
CA ALA A 83 11.58 20.70 12.20
C ALA A 83 10.24 19.97 12.34
N PHE A 84 9.97 19.00 11.46
CA PHE A 84 8.74 18.23 11.49
C PHE A 84 9.02 16.74 11.36
N SER A 85 8.16 15.92 11.97
CA SER A 85 8.17 14.46 11.88
C SER A 85 6.74 13.93 11.84
N LEU A 86 6.53 12.78 11.22
CA LEU A 86 5.23 12.11 11.28
C LEU A 86 5.05 11.47 12.65
N GLY A 87 3.98 11.83 13.36
CA GLY A 87 3.67 11.37 14.71
C GLY A 87 2.68 10.21 14.77
N ASN A 88 2.15 9.75 13.62
CA ASN A 88 1.20 8.65 13.56
C ASN A 88 1.84 7.36 14.08
N ALA A 89 1.19 6.70 15.06
CA ALA A 89 1.67 5.43 15.63
C ALA A 89 1.50 4.25 14.64
N ALA A 90 0.49 4.31 13.79
CA ALA A 90 0.26 3.37 12.70
C ALA A 90 0.74 3.96 11.37
N PRO A 91 1.12 3.13 10.38
CA PRO A 91 1.43 3.62 9.05
C PRO A 91 0.30 4.46 8.47
N LEU A 92 0.62 5.65 7.97
CA LEU A 92 -0.34 6.50 7.28
C LEU A 92 -0.64 5.89 5.91
N GLN A 93 -1.79 5.24 5.77
CA GLN A 93 -2.12 4.41 4.61
C GLN A 93 -3.45 4.81 3.98
N ALA A 94 -3.51 4.78 2.65
CA ALA A 94 -4.73 4.88 1.87
C ALA A 94 -4.66 3.89 0.70
N GLY A 95 -5.65 2.99 0.59
CA GLY A 95 -5.61 1.89 -0.37
C GLY A 95 -4.34 1.04 -0.23
N ALA A 96 -3.63 0.86 -1.32
CA ALA A 96 -2.36 0.12 -1.38
C ALA A 96 -1.11 0.99 -1.09
N TYR A 97 -1.28 2.28 -0.81
CA TYR A 97 -0.17 3.22 -0.66
C TYR A 97 0.07 3.58 0.80
N VAL A 98 1.35 3.63 1.18
CA VAL A 98 1.82 4.11 2.48
C VAL A 98 2.48 5.47 2.26
N TYR A 99 2.05 6.47 3.04
CA TYR A 99 2.58 7.83 2.97
C TYR A 99 3.56 8.09 4.08
N THR A 100 4.63 8.80 3.75
CA THR A 100 5.65 9.26 4.69
C THR A 100 5.82 10.76 4.56
N LEU A 101 6.25 11.42 5.64
CA LEU A 101 6.59 12.83 5.61
C LEU A 101 7.98 13.00 5.01
N ALA A 102 8.10 13.84 4.00
CA ALA A 102 9.34 14.11 3.27
C ALA A 102 9.63 15.61 3.23
N PHE A 103 10.88 15.99 3.40
CA PHE A 103 11.37 17.35 3.33
C PHE A 103 11.83 17.68 1.90
N GLY A 104 11.47 18.86 1.42
CA GLY A 104 11.86 19.40 0.12
C GLY A 104 11.17 18.72 -1.09
N ASP A 105 11.29 19.31 -2.26
CA ASP A 105 10.83 18.75 -3.53
C ASP A 105 11.98 18.01 -4.23
N PRO A 106 11.80 16.76 -4.68
CA PRO A 106 12.83 16.04 -5.44
C PRO A 106 13.33 16.78 -6.68
N ALA A 107 12.47 17.61 -7.28
CA ALA A 107 12.78 18.40 -8.47
C ALA A 107 13.48 19.74 -8.14
N SER A 108 13.53 20.17 -6.87
CA SER A 108 14.06 21.44 -6.43
C SER A 108 14.80 21.34 -5.10
N ALA A 109 16.11 21.33 -5.15
CA ALA A 109 16.96 21.29 -3.93
C ALA A 109 16.81 22.55 -3.03
N ALA A 110 16.22 23.64 -3.54
CA ALA A 110 15.97 24.85 -2.80
C ALA A 110 14.61 24.85 -2.05
N ASP A 111 13.79 23.85 -2.28
CA ASP A 111 12.47 23.78 -1.66
C ASP A 111 12.58 23.45 -0.16
N GLN A 112 11.90 24.25 0.67
CA GLN A 112 11.94 24.15 2.12
C GLN A 112 10.63 23.63 2.72
N ASN A 113 9.74 23.15 1.85
CA ASN A 113 8.40 22.68 2.21
C ASN A 113 8.42 21.20 2.65
N TRP A 114 7.29 20.76 3.21
CA TRP A 114 7.13 19.39 3.66
C TRP A 114 5.90 18.76 3.02
N TYR A 115 6.06 17.52 2.57
CA TYR A 115 5.10 16.81 1.78
C TYR A 115 4.82 15.42 2.32
N LEU A 116 3.59 14.97 2.19
CA LEU A 116 3.26 13.56 2.32
C LEU A 116 3.51 12.88 0.99
N ARG A 117 4.39 11.89 0.95
CA ARG A 117 4.68 11.11 -0.25
C ARG A 117 4.30 9.67 -0.06
N ALA A 118 3.69 9.11 -1.11
CA ALA A 118 3.53 7.68 -1.19
C ALA A 118 4.93 7.05 -1.21
N ALA A 119 5.24 6.21 -0.22
CA ALA A 119 6.53 5.57 -0.10
C ALA A 119 6.74 4.64 -1.29
N THR A 120 7.91 4.72 -1.90
CA THR A 120 8.35 3.83 -2.98
C THR A 120 9.44 2.92 -2.43
N SER A 121 9.44 1.65 -2.82
CA SER A 121 10.50 0.71 -2.42
C SER A 121 11.82 1.07 -3.12
N GLY A 122 12.60 1.94 -2.50
CA GLY A 122 13.87 2.41 -3.07
C GLY A 122 14.06 3.86 -2.67
N GLY A 123 14.69 4.08 -1.52
CA GLY A 123 14.87 5.39 -0.91
C GLY A 123 15.41 6.42 -1.88
N GLY A 124 14.76 7.55 -1.97
CA GLY A 124 15.24 8.75 -2.61
C GLY A 124 14.78 8.93 -4.05
N GLY A 125 13.83 9.84 -4.22
CA GLY A 125 13.65 10.59 -5.46
C GLY A 125 13.27 9.82 -6.72
N GLY A 126 11.98 9.73 -7.00
CA GLY A 126 11.50 9.51 -8.37
C GLY A 126 11.66 8.10 -8.93
N GLY A 127 10.59 7.36 -9.02
CA GLY A 127 10.52 6.18 -9.88
C GLY A 127 10.66 4.81 -9.21
N GLY A 128 10.63 4.71 -7.89
CA GLY A 128 10.58 3.41 -7.21
C GLY A 128 9.21 2.73 -7.31
N THR A 129 9.17 1.42 -7.20
CA THR A 129 7.90 0.69 -7.07
C THR A 129 7.19 1.09 -5.79
N PRO A 130 5.87 1.32 -5.81
CA PRO A 130 5.11 1.66 -4.61
C PRO A 130 5.29 0.62 -3.51
N ILE A 131 5.50 1.06 -2.27
CA ILE A 131 5.37 0.17 -1.12
C ILE A 131 3.88 -0.14 -0.99
N ILE A 132 3.52 -1.35 -1.36
CA ILE A 132 2.16 -1.83 -1.23
C ILE A 132 1.90 -2.02 0.27
N GLY A 133 0.87 -1.36 0.81
CA GLY A 133 0.45 -1.55 2.19
C GLY A 133 0.08 -3.00 2.49
N SER A 134 -0.15 -3.32 3.76
CA SER A 134 -0.42 -4.70 4.23
C SER A 134 -1.49 -5.46 3.44
N ILE A 135 -2.44 -4.73 2.83
CA ILE A 135 -3.48 -5.32 1.97
C ILE A 135 -2.91 -5.84 0.64
N GLY A 136 -1.84 -5.23 0.13
CA GLY A 136 -1.23 -5.64 -1.14
C GLY A 136 -0.67 -7.06 -1.10
N ALA A 137 -0.12 -7.49 0.03
CA ALA A 137 0.37 -8.84 0.22
C ALA A 137 -0.72 -9.92 0.01
N LEU A 138 -1.98 -9.60 0.31
CA LEU A 138 -3.10 -10.50 0.07
C LEU A 138 -3.38 -10.70 -1.42
N TYR A 139 -3.18 -9.69 -2.25
CA TYR A 139 -3.36 -9.80 -3.70
C TYR A 139 -2.21 -10.56 -4.36
N GLU A 140 -1.00 -10.48 -3.82
CA GLU A 140 0.14 -11.25 -4.32
C GLU A 140 0.06 -12.75 -3.95
N MET A 141 -0.58 -13.07 -2.83
CA MET A 141 -0.78 -14.47 -2.41
C MET A 141 -1.84 -15.20 -3.25
N ALA A 142 -2.84 -14.49 -3.78
CA ALA A 142 -3.93 -15.11 -4.51
C ALA A 142 -3.47 -15.91 -5.75
N PRO A 143 -2.56 -15.41 -6.61
CA PRO A 143 -2.05 -16.18 -7.75
C PRO A 143 -1.28 -17.42 -7.35
N SER A 144 -0.47 -17.36 -6.29
CA SER A 144 0.33 -18.50 -5.84
C SER A 144 -0.54 -19.62 -5.24
N VAL A 145 -1.60 -19.26 -4.51
CA VAL A 145 -2.58 -20.23 -3.99
C VAL A 145 -3.35 -20.87 -5.14
N LEU A 146 -3.76 -20.08 -6.15
CA LEU A 146 -4.42 -20.60 -7.34
C LEU A 146 -3.50 -21.54 -8.13
N LEU A 147 -2.22 -21.18 -8.34
CA LEU A 147 -1.25 -22.01 -9.01
C LEU A 147 -1.00 -23.33 -8.28
N THR A 148 -0.98 -23.33 -6.95
CA THR A 148 -0.88 -24.55 -6.15
C THR A 148 -2.10 -25.44 -6.36
N GLY A 149 -3.29 -24.85 -6.44
CA GLY A 149 -4.52 -25.59 -6.75
C GLY A 149 -4.53 -26.17 -8.17
N PHE A 150 -3.92 -25.49 -9.15
CA PHE A 150 -3.78 -26.00 -10.51
C PHE A 150 -2.72 -27.11 -10.63
N ALA A 151 -1.66 -27.07 -9.81
CA ALA A 151 -0.64 -28.10 -9.80
C ALA A 151 -1.17 -29.47 -9.32
N ASP A 152 -2.26 -29.47 -8.57
CA ASP A 152 -2.90 -30.67 -8.05
C ASP A 152 -4.07 -31.17 -8.95
N LEU A 153 -4.24 -30.54 -10.12
CA LEU A 153 -5.22 -31.03 -11.10
C LEU A 153 -4.66 -32.29 -11.78
N PRO A 154 -5.37 -33.42 -11.66
CA PRO A 154 -4.90 -34.64 -12.31
C PRO A 154 -4.91 -34.49 -13.82
N THR A 155 -3.89 -35.07 -14.46
CA THR A 155 -3.82 -35.13 -15.91
C THR A 155 -5.06 -35.79 -16.51
N LEU A 156 -5.30 -35.58 -17.80
CA LEU A 156 -6.44 -36.18 -18.48
C LEU A 156 -6.40 -37.73 -18.36
N GLU A 157 -5.19 -38.31 -18.38
CA GLU A 157 -5.00 -39.73 -18.24
C GLU A 157 -5.34 -40.26 -16.84
N GLU A 158 -5.00 -39.48 -15.82
CA GLU A 158 -5.36 -39.82 -14.42
C GLU A 158 -6.87 -39.68 -14.18
N ARG A 159 -7.53 -38.74 -14.91
CA ARG A 159 -8.98 -38.53 -14.82
C ARG A 159 -9.79 -39.57 -15.57
N ILE A 160 -9.29 -40.09 -16.72
CA ILE A 160 -9.99 -41.02 -17.59
C ILE A 160 -9.61 -42.48 -17.21
N GLY A 161 -8.53 -42.67 -16.47
CA GLY A 161 -7.89 -43.98 -16.23
C GLY A 161 -7.13 -44.44 -17.46
N HIS A 162 -6.07 -45.21 -17.24
CA HIS A 162 -5.39 -45.92 -18.32
C HIS A 162 -6.39 -46.82 -19.01
N GLY A 163 -6.68 -46.56 -20.28
CA GLY A 163 -7.55 -47.41 -21.07
C GLY A 163 -7.06 -48.83 -20.99
N ILE A 164 -7.88 -49.70 -20.43
CA ILE A 164 -7.64 -51.15 -20.43
C ILE A 164 -7.35 -51.54 -21.87
N GLY A 165 -6.15 -52.10 -22.10
CA GLY A 165 -5.70 -52.47 -23.41
C GLY A 165 -6.76 -53.32 -24.14
N TRP A 166 -7.02 -52.94 -25.36
CA TRP A 166 -7.81 -53.71 -26.30
C TRP A 166 -7.09 -55.05 -26.55
N SER A 167 -7.47 -56.05 -25.80
CA SER A 167 -7.23 -57.41 -26.31
C SER A 167 -8.28 -57.69 -27.37
N ALA A 168 -7.84 -57.75 -28.64
CA ALA A 168 -8.65 -58.28 -29.72
C ALA A 168 -8.95 -59.75 -29.43
N GLY A 169 -10.10 -60.00 -28.87
CA GLY A 169 -10.62 -61.36 -28.59
C GLY A 169 -12.10 -61.42 -28.96
N SER A 170 -12.38 -62.01 -30.10
CA SER A 170 -13.63 -62.61 -30.59
C SER A 170 -14.94 -61.81 -30.38
N ALA A 171 -15.52 -61.45 -31.51
CA ALA A 171 -16.91 -61.10 -31.66
C ALA A 171 -17.80 -62.23 -31.12
N ASP A 172 -18.52 -61.98 -30.09
CA ASP A 172 -19.90 -62.35 -29.84
C ASP A 172 -20.29 -62.22 -28.35
N GLN A 173 -20.78 -61.08 -28.02
CA GLN A 173 -21.81 -60.98 -26.96
C GLN A 173 -22.21 -59.50 -26.83
N ARG A 174 -23.49 -59.23 -27.07
CA ARG A 174 -24.16 -57.98 -26.74
C ARG A 174 -24.21 -57.84 -25.22
N GLY A 175 -23.19 -57.30 -24.65
CA GLY A 175 -23.14 -56.93 -23.23
C GLY A 175 -23.09 -55.40 -23.11
N THR A 176 -24.06 -54.79 -22.48
CA THR A 176 -24.01 -53.37 -22.11
C THR A 176 -22.90 -53.20 -21.06
N ILE A 177 -21.82 -52.58 -21.42
CA ILE A 177 -20.73 -52.26 -20.47
C ILE A 177 -21.14 -50.94 -19.76
N SER A 178 -21.66 -51.03 -18.55
CA SER A 178 -21.82 -49.89 -17.68
C SER A 178 -20.45 -49.61 -17.03
N ARG A 179 -19.84 -48.47 -17.42
CA ARG A 179 -18.60 -47.99 -16.81
C ARG A 179 -18.94 -47.15 -15.58
N GLY A 180 -18.75 -47.74 -14.41
CA GLY A 180 -18.71 -46.99 -13.14
C GLY A 180 -17.24 -46.77 -12.77
N TRP A 181 -16.89 -45.50 -12.43
CA TRP A 181 -15.60 -45.21 -11.84
C TRP A 181 -15.78 -44.57 -10.49
N ALA A 182 -14.95 -44.89 -9.53
CA ALA A 182 -14.90 -44.26 -8.23
C ALA A 182 -13.47 -43.80 -7.99
N ARG A 183 -13.32 -42.59 -7.46
CA ARG A 183 -12.04 -41.99 -7.09
C ARG A 183 -11.99 -41.85 -5.58
N ILE A 184 -10.96 -42.37 -4.94
CA ILE A 184 -10.62 -42.10 -3.55
C ILE A 184 -9.40 -41.17 -3.58
N THR A 185 -9.54 -39.94 -3.10
CA THR A 185 -8.40 -39.03 -2.89
C THR A 185 -8.11 -38.96 -1.40
N ASP A 186 -6.94 -39.38 -1.01
CA ASP A 186 -6.42 -39.24 0.35
C ASP A 186 -5.48 -38.02 0.37
N SER A 187 -5.87 -36.94 1.02
CA SER A 187 -5.03 -35.75 1.22
C SER A 187 -4.47 -35.82 2.64
N ARG A 188 -3.24 -36.28 2.78
CA ARG A 188 -2.51 -36.19 4.03
C ARG A 188 -1.72 -34.90 4.07
N SER A 189 -2.21 -33.91 4.82
CA SER A 189 -1.41 -32.77 5.25
C SER A 189 -0.62 -33.16 6.50
N SER A 190 0.68 -33.42 6.39
CA SER A 190 1.56 -33.55 7.53
C SER A 190 2.00 -32.15 7.96
N ALA A 191 1.44 -31.63 9.04
CA ALA A 191 2.02 -30.54 9.78
C ALA A 191 3.07 -31.15 10.73
N THR A 192 4.33 -30.78 10.53
CA THR A 192 5.41 -31.07 11.48
C THR A 192 5.51 -29.92 12.47
N PRO A 193 5.68 -30.19 13.78
CA PRO A 193 5.76 -29.18 14.82
C PRO A 193 7.02 -28.30 14.73
#